data_13b81053d9ef3ea50581aea3eded73e0
#
_entry.id   13b81053d9ef3ea50581aea3eded73e0
#
_cell.length_a   1.000
_cell.length_b   1.000
_cell.length_c   1.000
_cell.angle_alpha   90.00
_cell.angle_beta   90.00
_cell.angle_gamma   90.00
#
_symmetry.space_group_name_H-M   'P 1'
#
loop_
_entity.id
_entity.type
_entity.pdbx_description
1 polymer ?
#
loop_
_entity_poly.entity_id
_entity_poly.type
_entity_poly.pdbx_seq_one_letter_code
_entity_poly.pdbx_strand_id
1 'polypeptide(L)'
;WAVLPVGEASTGRSLTGAACRQEGMQGNGSENATPSRGREVEDRCKRAECGEPAVKKGALAIGRRHYTAKEKTLILGTIEQAQKNTKEPIRKVLSQIGISPATYYRWKARSLKGQLEDLSVQGRKKCILPTPKEVQSVCAFALKHPAMGYKRLTWMMVDLDVAYLRPYQVYSILKGSDLIMRRSPMAREALRRPPEPDHPDQVWHVDIMYLYIPPRWYYLVDVLDGYSRFLVNWSLNLTLEAYTVTLTIQQALTGLKGRHPEEPRLVHDHGPQFLSSEWRSFISGIGLIDIKTRLAHPESNGRLERLHRTHREEGLAKEINGYYQALDALTQWSWYYNHERPHSALGYMPPIEYYRGDPRARWAGRYRKLSEAACKRKVYW
;
A
#
# COMPACT_ATOMS: atom_id res chain seq x y z
N TRP A 1 22.84 48.16 -21.30
CA TRP A 1 23.60 49.14 -20.51
C TRP A 1 23.41 48.89 -19.04
N ALA A 2 24.33 48.55 -18.13
CA ALA A 2 25.80 48.46 -18.03
C ALA A 2 26.05 47.29 -17.07
N VAL A 3 26.85 46.33 -17.27
CA VAL A 3 28.28 46.08 -17.10
C VAL A 3 28.86 46.44 -15.72
N LEU A 4 29.11 45.40 -14.90
CA LEU A 4 30.21 45.01 -14.01
C LEU A 4 30.56 45.89 -12.79
N PRO A 5 31.35 45.38 -11.80
CA PRO A 5 32.39 44.36 -11.87
C PRO A 5 32.45 43.30 -10.70
N VAL A 6 33.30 42.33 -10.97
CA VAL A 6 34.00 41.33 -10.19
C VAL A 6 34.78 41.89 -9.01
N GLY A 7 34.86 41.16 -7.92
CA GLY A 7 35.77 41.38 -6.79
C GLY A 7 36.18 40.05 -6.16
N GLU A 8 37.38 39.57 -6.47
CA GLU A 8 38.10 38.51 -5.74
C GLU A 8 38.71 39.03 -4.45
N ALA A 9 38.89 38.12 -3.49
CA ALA A 9 40.04 37.93 -2.60
C ALA A 9 39.61 37.12 -1.37
N SER A 10 40.04 35.92 -1.19
CA SER A 10 41.32 35.35 -0.71
C SER A 10 41.50 35.41 0.81
N THR A 11 42.09 34.28 1.30
CA THR A 11 42.76 33.96 2.56
C THR A 11 41.83 33.38 3.64
N GLY A 12 41.95 32.14 4.14
CA GLY A 12 43.14 31.40 4.45
C GLY A 12 43.41 31.36 5.95
N ARG A 13 43.19 30.16 6.59
CA ARG A 13 43.84 29.67 7.83
C ARG A 13 43.08 28.40 8.23
N SER A 14 43.58 27.28 8.17
CA SER A 14 44.57 26.38 8.76
C SER A 14 44.48 26.22 10.28
N LEU A 15 44.57 24.92 10.67
CA LEU A 15 45.04 24.33 11.94
C LEU A 15 43.97 24.23 13.02
N THR A 16 43.78 23.14 13.73
CA THR A 16 44.57 22.02 14.29
C THR A 16 43.55 21.00 14.82
N GLY A 17 43.61 19.70 14.67
CA GLY A 17 44.55 18.84 15.34
C GLY A 17 44.13 18.49 16.75
N ALA A 18 43.35 17.40 16.95
CA ALA A 18 43.34 16.68 18.23
C ALA A 18 43.08 15.19 18.00
N ALA A 19 44.15 14.46 18.12
CA ALA A 19 44.14 13.02 18.33
C ALA A 19 43.66 12.70 19.75
N CYS A 20 42.85 11.70 19.95
CA CYS A 20 42.69 11.07 21.24
C CYS A 20 42.40 9.59 21.12
N ARG A 21 43.45 8.83 21.41
CA ARG A 21 43.57 7.60 22.18
C ARG A 21 42.62 6.45 21.88
N GLN A 22 43.25 5.44 21.29
CA GLN A 22 42.91 4.03 21.49
C GLN A 22 43.24 3.66 22.96
N GLU A 23 42.26 3.12 23.66
CA GLU A 23 42.50 2.22 24.78
C GLU A 23 41.75 0.92 24.49
N GLY A 24 42.51 -0.12 24.38
CA GLY A 24 42.01 -1.49 24.25
C GLY A 24 41.41 -2.01 25.55
N MET A 25 40.32 -2.75 25.42
CA MET A 25 39.91 -3.68 26.46
C MET A 25 39.61 -5.03 25.83
N GLN A 26 40.41 -5.97 26.32
CA GLN A 26 40.38 -7.37 25.98
C GLN A 26 39.02 -8.02 26.28
N GLY A 27 38.66 -8.97 25.46
CA GLY A 27 37.45 -9.72 25.57
C GLY A 27 37.41 -10.66 26.76
N ASN A 28 36.22 -10.91 27.23
CA ASN A 28 35.85 -12.16 27.85
C ASN A 28 34.60 -12.67 27.11
N GLY A 29 34.83 -13.75 26.38
CA GLY A 29 33.78 -14.56 25.82
C GLY A 29 33.02 -15.25 26.96
N SER A 30 31.78 -14.86 27.16
CA SER A 30 30.80 -15.67 27.83
C SER A 30 29.77 -16.10 26.81
N GLU A 31 29.82 -17.35 26.44
CA GLU A 31 28.76 -18.06 25.73
C GLU A 31 27.46 -17.95 26.54
N ASN A 32 26.63 -17.01 26.27
CA ASN A 32 25.26 -16.98 26.74
C ASN A 32 24.45 -18.00 25.91
N ALA A 33 24.48 -19.25 26.32
CA ALA A 33 23.52 -20.25 25.91
C ALA A 33 22.12 -19.80 26.35
N THR A 34 21.28 -19.39 25.43
CA THR A 34 19.87 -19.12 25.65
C THR A 34 19.19 -20.38 26.19
N PRO A 35 18.59 -20.36 27.39
CA PRO A 35 17.91 -21.53 27.93
C PRO A 35 16.75 -21.94 27.01
N SER A 36 16.65 -23.25 26.78
CA SER A 36 15.59 -23.80 25.93
C SER A 36 14.23 -23.43 26.51
N ARG A 37 13.34 -22.85 25.68
CA ARG A 37 11.99 -22.35 26.06
C ARG A 37 11.13 -23.38 26.82
N GLY A 38 11.48 -24.65 26.80
CA GLY A 38 10.83 -25.71 27.57
C GLY A 38 11.06 -25.59 29.08
N ARG A 39 12.28 -25.20 29.51
CA ARG A 39 12.61 -25.00 30.94
C ARG A 39 11.86 -23.76 31.51
N GLU A 40 11.68 -22.71 30.75
CA GLU A 40 10.94 -21.52 31.22
C GLU A 40 9.47 -21.81 31.56
N VAL A 41 8.84 -22.76 30.87
CA VAL A 41 7.45 -23.17 31.18
C VAL A 41 7.42 -24.04 32.43
N GLU A 42 8.36 -24.97 32.60
CA GLU A 42 8.49 -25.81 33.81
C GLU A 42 8.82 -24.96 35.04
N ASP A 43 9.72 -24.01 34.95
CA ASP A 43 10.08 -23.09 36.05
C ASP A 43 8.92 -22.19 36.45
N ARG A 44 8.06 -21.77 35.52
CA ARG A 44 6.84 -21.03 35.84
C ARG A 44 5.77 -21.88 36.51
N CYS A 45 5.62 -23.13 36.11
CA CYS A 45 4.73 -24.06 36.76
C CYS A 45 5.18 -24.35 38.21
N LYS A 46 6.49 -24.58 38.43
CA LYS A 46 7.09 -24.78 39.75
C LYS A 46 6.92 -23.55 40.66
N ARG A 47 7.03 -22.31 40.14
CA ARG A 47 6.80 -21.10 40.92
C ARG A 47 5.33 -20.91 41.32
N ALA A 48 4.40 -21.35 40.48
CA ALA A 48 2.98 -21.34 40.85
C ALA A 48 2.66 -22.34 41.99
N GLU A 49 3.43 -23.43 42.09
CA GLU A 49 3.31 -24.40 43.18
C GLU A 49 3.83 -23.88 44.53
N CYS A 50 4.82 -22.96 44.54
CA CYS A 50 5.46 -22.43 45.75
C CYS A 50 4.73 -21.24 46.39
N GLY A 51 3.62 -20.73 45.83
CA GLY A 51 2.83 -19.64 46.41
C GLY A 51 3.50 -18.27 46.44
N GLU A 52 4.65 -18.08 45.76
CA GLU A 52 5.30 -16.78 45.70
C GLU A 52 4.52 -15.77 44.83
N PRO A 53 4.35 -14.50 45.27
CA PRO A 53 3.63 -13.51 44.49
C PRO A 53 4.38 -13.20 43.20
N ALA A 54 3.75 -13.47 42.08
CA ALA A 54 4.29 -13.17 40.76
C ALA A 54 4.62 -11.67 40.63
N VAL A 55 5.90 -11.35 40.51
CA VAL A 55 6.39 -9.99 40.24
C VAL A 55 5.75 -9.50 38.94
N LYS A 56 4.94 -8.43 39.07
CA LYS A 56 4.34 -7.72 37.96
C LYS A 56 5.43 -7.09 37.11
N LYS A 57 5.99 -7.78 36.13
CA LYS A 57 6.58 -7.20 34.91
C LYS A 57 6.95 -8.34 33.95
N GLY A 58 6.29 -8.36 32.79
CA GLY A 58 6.61 -9.25 31.69
C GLY A 58 5.72 -10.48 31.60
N ALA A 59 4.41 -10.30 31.42
CA ALA A 59 3.59 -11.34 30.77
C ALA A 59 4.17 -11.52 29.37
N LEU A 60 5.06 -12.49 29.22
CA LEU A 60 5.41 -13.00 27.90
C LEU A 60 4.09 -13.42 27.25
N ALA A 61 3.67 -12.64 26.28
CA ALA A 61 2.62 -13.08 25.38
C ALA A 61 3.09 -14.45 24.86
N ILE A 62 2.44 -15.52 25.34
CA ILE A 62 2.63 -16.85 24.78
C ILE A 62 2.14 -16.70 23.34
N GLY A 63 3.09 -16.37 22.45
CA GLY A 63 2.82 -16.23 21.01
C GLY A 63 2.13 -17.50 20.56
N ARG A 64 1.34 -17.45 19.49
CA ARG A 64 0.59 -18.54 18.86
C ARG A 64 1.50 -19.76 18.60
N ARG A 65 1.87 -20.47 19.64
CA ARG A 65 2.70 -21.69 19.56
C ARG A 65 1.76 -22.90 19.51
N HIS A 66 2.05 -23.80 18.61
CA HIS A 66 1.43 -25.12 18.64
C HIS A 66 2.08 -25.95 19.76
N TYR A 67 1.27 -26.49 20.65
CA TYR A 67 1.69 -27.40 21.70
C TYR A 67 1.47 -28.85 21.25
N THR A 68 2.41 -29.72 21.48
CA THR A 68 2.27 -31.16 21.25
C THR A 68 1.27 -31.77 22.26
N ALA A 69 0.75 -32.96 21.97
CA ALA A 69 -0.18 -33.65 22.89
C ALA A 69 0.48 -33.88 24.27
N LYS A 70 1.78 -34.22 24.31
CA LYS A 70 2.53 -34.40 25.57
C LYS A 70 2.63 -33.09 26.36
N GLU A 71 2.93 -31.97 25.71
CA GLU A 71 2.98 -30.66 26.37
C GLU A 71 1.61 -30.24 26.91
N LYS A 72 0.54 -30.49 26.15
CA LYS A 72 -0.84 -30.21 26.60
C LYS A 72 -1.22 -31.04 27.83
N THR A 73 -0.85 -32.33 27.87
CA THR A 73 -1.09 -33.20 29.02
C THR A 73 -0.34 -32.70 30.26
N LEU A 74 0.91 -32.33 30.12
CA LEU A 74 1.75 -31.79 31.21
C LEU A 74 1.12 -30.47 31.74
N ILE A 75 0.75 -29.56 30.86
CA ILE A 75 0.15 -28.29 31.24
C ILE A 75 -1.19 -28.49 31.96
N LEU A 76 -2.04 -29.40 31.48
CA LEU A 76 -3.32 -29.70 32.14
C LEU A 76 -3.10 -30.27 33.53
N GLY A 77 -2.14 -31.22 33.71
CA GLY A 77 -1.79 -31.79 35.00
C GLY A 77 -1.28 -30.74 35.99
N THR A 78 -0.36 -29.87 35.57
CA THR A 78 0.17 -28.78 36.42
C THR A 78 -0.91 -27.78 36.81
N ILE A 79 -1.86 -27.44 35.93
CA ILE A 79 -3.00 -26.57 36.26
C ILE A 79 -3.90 -27.23 37.32
N GLU A 80 -4.21 -28.51 37.18
CA GLU A 80 -5.04 -29.24 38.14
C GLU A 80 -4.36 -29.39 39.51
N GLN A 81 -3.07 -29.58 39.53
CA GLN A 81 -2.27 -29.67 40.74
C GLN A 81 -2.16 -28.31 41.45
N ALA A 82 -1.89 -27.25 40.71
CA ALA A 82 -1.86 -25.88 41.21
C ALA A 82 -3.22 -25.47 41.79
N GLN A 83 -4.33 -25.83 41.14
CA GLN A 83 -5.68 -25.59 41.65
C GLN A 83 -5.99 -26.32 42.97
N LYS A 84 -5.53 -27.56 43.09
CA LYS A 84 -5.68 -28.34 44.34
C LYS A 84 -4.89 -27.75 45.49
N ASN A 85 -3.64 -27.29 45.22
CA ASN A 85 -2.76 -26.76 46.22
C ASN A 85 -3.16 -25.34 46.69
N THR A 86 -3.56 -24.48 45.79
CA THR A 86 -3.88 -23.07 46.10
C THR A 86 -5.32 -22.81 46.46
N LYS A 87 -6.24 -23.73 46.16
CA LYS A 87 -7.71 -23.56 46.29
C LYS A 87 -8.26 -22.28 45.58
N GLU A 88 -7.46 -21.67 44.71
CA GLU A 88 -7.83 -20.47 43.98
C GLU A 88 -8.80 -20.77 42.80
N PRO A 89 -9.61 -19.78 42.40
CA PRO A 89 -10.46 -19.89 41.21
C PRO A 89 -9.58 -20.18 39.97
N ILE A 90 -9.99 -21.17 39.18
CA ILE A 90 -9.24 -21.62 38.01
C ILE A 90 -8.86 -20.49 37.04
N ARG A 91 -9.71 -19.44 36.92
CA ARG A 91 -9.42 -18.27 36.09
C ARG A 91 -8.15 -17.51 36.53
N LYS A 92 -7.90 -17.47 37.83
CA LYS A 92 -6.71 -16.80 38.40
C LYS A 92 -5.44 -17.61 38.09
N VAL A 93 -5.50 -18.93 38.26
CA VAL A 93 -4.42 -19.84 37.91
C VAL A 93 -4.10 -19.76 36.41
N LEU A 94 -5.11 -19.77 35.55
CA LEU A 94 -4.94 -19.65 34.09
C LEU A 94 -4.33 -18.32 33.67
N SER A 95 -4.70 -17.21 34.35
CA SER A 95 -4.13 -15.91 34.05
C SER A 95 -2.64 -15.80 34.41
N GLN A 96 -2.20 -16.50 35.47
CA GLN A 96 -0.80 -16.58 35.88
C GLN A 96 0.04 -17.38 34.87
N ILE A 97 -0.52 -18.45 34.34
CA ILE A 97 0.13 -19.32 33.35
C ILE A 97 0.07 -18.73 31.92
N GLY A 98 -0.87 -17.80 31.66
CA GLY A 98 -1.05 -17.14 30.35
C GLY A 98 -1.83 -17.99 29.34
N ILE A 99 -2.71 -18.87 29.82
CA ILE A 99 -3.59 -19.69 28.98
C ILE A 99 -5.02 -19.18 29.08
N SER A 100 -5.68 -18.98 27.94
CA SER A 100 -7.08 -18.54 27.95
C SER A 100 -8.00 -19.66 28.49
N PRO A 101 -9.05 -19.31 29.27
CA PRO A 101 -10.03 -20.30 29.75
C PRO A 101 -10.63 -21.15 28.63
N ALA A 102 -10.92 -20.56 27.47
CA ALA A 102 -11.44 -21.26 26.31
C ALA A 102 -10.47 -22.35 25.80
N THR A 103 -9.16 -22.07 25.81
CA THR A 103 -8.12 -23.03 25.42
C THR A 103 -8.03 -24.16 26.44
N TYR A 104 -8.05 -23.84 27.74
CA TYR A 104 -8.02 -24.84 28.82
C TYR A 104 -9.21 -25.80 28.73
N TYR A 105 -10.43 -25.29 28.69
CA TYR A 105 -11.64 -26.15 28.64
C TYR A 105 -11.70 -26.98 27.36
N ARG A 106 -11.26 -26.44 26.23
CA ARG A 106 -11.15 -27.18 24.98
C ARG A 106 -10.13 -28.33 25.08
N TRP A 107 -8.97 -28.11 25.69
CA TRP A 107 -7.98 -29.16 25.89
C TRP A 107 -8.46 -30.19 26.91
N LYS A 108 -9.09 -29.76 27.99
CA LYS A 108 -9.69 -30.66 29.00
C LYS A 108 -10.75 -31.58 28.39
N ALA A 109 -11.67 -31.03 27.62
CA ALA A 109 -12.68 -31.83 26.92
C ALA A 109 -12.07 -32.81 25.91
N ARG A 110 -10.98 -32.43 25.23
CA ARG A 110 -10.27 -33.33 24.31
C ARG A 110 -9.44 -34.39 25.04
N SER A 111 -8.86 -34.05 26.18
CA SER A 111 -8.14 -34.98 27.02
C SER A 111 -9.07 -36.12 27.51
N LEU A 112 -10.28 -35.80 27.94
CA LEU A 112 -11.29 -36.80 28.36
C LEU A 112 -11.67 -37.76 27.23
N LYS A 113 -11.52 -37.34 25.96
CA LYS A 113 -11.80 -38.15 24.76
C LYS A 113 -10.56 -38.86 24.22
N GLY A 114 -9.39 -38.74 24.87
CA GLY A 114 -8.11 -39.27 24.37
C GLY A 114 -7.60 -38.60 23.07
N GLN A 115 -8.10 -37.43 22.70
CA GLN A 115 -7.86 -36.77 21.42
C GLN A 115 -7.09 -35.44 21.58
N LEU A 116 -6.02 -35.44 22.39
CA LEU A 116 -5.19 -34.24 22.61
C LEU A 116 -4.28 -33.87 21.43
N GLU A 117 -4.03 -34.80 20.54
CA GLU A 117 -3.27 -34.51 19.33
C GLU A 117 -4.04 -33.48 18.48
N ASP A 118 -3.32 -32.48 17.96
CA ASP A 118 -3.95 -31.60 17.00
C ASP A 118 -4.37 -32.44 15.81
N LEU A 119 -5.66 -32.39 15.50
CA LEU A 119 -6.16 -32.97 14.28
C LEU A 119 -5.22 -32.53 13.16
N SER A 120 -4.54 -33.49 12.55
CA SER A 120 -3.74 -33.21 11.38
C SER A 120 -4.63 -32.42 10.42
N VAL A 121 -4.05 -31.47 9.70
CA VAL A 121 -4.73 -30.64 8.72
C VAL A 121 -5.26 -31.49 7.52
N GLN A 122 -5.58 -32.75 7.74
CA GLN A 122 -6.27 -33.67 6.85
C GLN A 122 -7.71 -33.20 6.64
N GLY A 123 -7.90 -32.19 5.88
CA GLY A 123 -9.21 -31.60 5.58
C GLY A 123 -9.16 -30.18 5.12
N ARG A 124 -8.04 -29.49 5.20
CA ARG A 124 -7.86 -28.30 4.40
C ARG A 124 -7.81 -28.76 2.94
N LYS A 125 -8.84 -28.39 2.18
CA LYS A 125 -8.85 -28.58 0.72
C LYS A 125 -7.43 -28.37 0.20
N LYS A 126 -6.81 -29.40 -0.38
CA LYS A 126 -5.46 -29.30 -0.95
C LYS A 126 -5.43 -28.02 -1.79
N CYS A 127 -4.51 -27.12 -1.45
CA CYS A 127 -4.35 -25.92 -2.26
C CYS A 127 -3.97 -26.37 -3.67
N ILE A 128 -4.82 -26.11 -4.64
CA ILE A 128 -4.56 -26.52 -6.03
C ILE A 128 -3.37 -25.71 -6.49
N LEU A 129 -2.24 -26.40 -6.68
CA LEU A 129 -1.00 -25.77 -7.07
C LEU A 129 -1.08 -25.24 -8.51
N PRO A 130 -0.38 -24.16 -8.81
CA PRO A 130 -0.18 -23.74 -10.21
C PRO A 130 0.50 -24.83 -11.03
N THR A 131 0.13 -24.95 -12.28
CA THR A 131 0.80 -25.87 -13.19
C THR A 131 2.19 -25.36 -13.57
N PRO A 132 3.15 -26.23 -13.97
CA PRO A 132 4.47 -25.77 -14.42
C PRO A 132 4.43 -24.75 -15.55
N LYS A 133 3.47 -24.88 -16.47
CA LYS A 133 3.24 -23.92 -17.55
C LYS A 133 2.79 -22.55 -17.03
N GLU A 134 1.91 -22.50 -16.03
CA GLU A 134 1.48 -21.25 -15.40
C GLU A 134 2.65 -20.59 -14.65
N VAL A 135 3.48 -21.37 -13.95
CA VAL A 135 4.68 -20.86 -13.28
C VAL A 135 5.63 -20.19 -14.28
N GLN A 136 5.89 -20.87 -15.39
CA GLN A 136 6.75 -20.33 -16.46
C GLN A 136 6.17 -19.03 -17.05
N SER A 137 4.86 -18.99 -17.31
CA SER A 137 4.17 -17.80 -17.84
C SER A 137 4.26 -16.62 -16.89
N VAL A 138 4.08 -16.84 -15.58
CA VAL A 138 4.20 -15.80 -14.55
C VAL A 138 5.61 -15.22 -14.49
N CYS A 139 6.64 -16.07 -14.48
CA CYS A 139 8.03 -15.62 -14.44
C CYS A 139 8.40 -14.83 -15.71
N ALA A 140 8.03 -15.35 -16.88
CA ALA A 140 8.27 -14.67 -18.14
C ALA A 140 7.57 -13.29 -18.23
N PHE A 141 6.34 -13.21 -17.75
CA PHE A 141 5.60 -11.95 -17.71
C PHE A 141 6.21 -10.94 -16.72
N ALA A 142 6.65 -11.41 -15.55
CA ALA A 142 7.31 -10.56 -14.57
C ALA A 142 8.63 -9.97 -15.07
N LEU A 143 9.42 -10.75 -15.81
CA LEU A 143 10.68 -10.27 -16.41
C LEU A 143 10.46 -9.20 -17.47
N LYS A 144 9.32 -9.24 -18.19
CA LYS A 144 8.95 -8.17 -19.15
C LYS A 144 8.47 -6.89 -18.46
N HIS A 145 8.05 -6.98 -17.20
CA HIS A 145 7.48 -5.87 -16.43
C HIS A 145 8.16 -5.70 -15.06
N PRO A 146 9.48 -5.47 -14.99
CA PRO A 146 10.25 -5.53 -13.74
C PRO A 146 9.83 -4.48 -12.70
N ALA A 147 9.32 -3.33 -13.14
CA ALA A 147 8.88 -2.26 -12.25
C ALA A 147 7.50 -2.52 -11.59
N MET A 148 6.79 -3.56 -12.00
CA MET A 148 5.42 -3.82 -11.56
C MET A 148 5.36 -4.72 -10.33
N GLY A 149 4.57 -4.33 -9.31
CA GLY A 149 4.33 -5.17 -8.13
C GLY A 149 3.42 -6.37 -8.44
N TYR A 150 3.59 -7.48 -7.70
CA TYR A 150 2.90 -8.75 -7.93
C TYR A 150 1.36 -8.64 -8.04
N LYS A 151 0.71 -7.76 -7.28
CA LYS A 151 -0.75 -7.57 -7.38
C LYS A 151 -1.15 -6.96 -8.73
N ARG A 152 -0.38 -6.00 -9.24
CA ARG A 152 -0.61 -5.39 -10.55
C ARG A 152 -0.37 -6.44 -11.65
N LEU A 153 0.76 -7.15 -11.59
CA LEU A 153 1.08 -8.25 -12.51
C LEU A 153 -0.04 -9.29 -12.56
N THR A 154 -0.59 -9.68 -11.39
CA THR A 154 -1.69 -10.64 -11.33
C THR A 154 -2.88 -10.23 -12.19
N TRP A 155 -3.37 -9.01 -12.00
CA TRP A 155 -4.58 -8.57 -12.68
C TRP A 155 -4.33 -8.25 -14.16
N MET A 156 -3.13 -7.78 -14.49
CA MET A 156 -2.71 -7.65 -15.90
C MET A 156 -2.71 -9.00 -16.60
N MET A 157 -2.14 -10.05 -15.99
CA MET A 157 -2.12 -11.39 -16.58
C MET A 157 -3.54 -11.97 -16.75
N VAL A 158 -4.45 -11.71 -15.82
CA VAL A 158 -5.85 -12.15 -15.93
C VAL A 158 -6.59 -11.41 -17.04
N ASP A 159 -6.35 -10.11 -17.18
CA ASP A 159 -6.99 -9.28 -18.19
C ASP A 159 -6.45 -9.53 -19.60
N LEU A 160 -5.15 -9.83 -19.71
CA LEU A 160 -4.46 -10.16 -20.97
C LEU A 160 -4.48 -11.67 -21.33
N ASP A 161 -5.24 -12.47 -20.58
CA ASP A 161 -5.39 -13.91 -20.78
C ASP A 161 -4.08 -14.71 -20.78
N VAL A 162 -3.07 -14.22 -20.00
CA VAL A 162 -1.74 -14.87 -19.88
C VAL A 162 -1.73 -15.98 -18.84
N ALA A 163 -2.28 -15.71 -17.66
CA ALA A 163 -2.39 -16.67 -16.55
C ALA A 163 -3.50 -16.28 -15.58
N TYR A 164 -4.24 -17.28 -15.08
CA TYR A 164 -5.40 -17.06 -14.20
C TYR A 164 -5.11 -17.55 -12.77
N LEU A 165 -4.26 -16.83 -12.07
CA LEU A 165 -3.84 -17.13 -10.70
C LEU A 165 -4.30 -16.05 -9.73
N ARG A 166 -4.46 -16.43 -8.46
CA ARG A 166 -4.77 -15.45 -7.40
C ARG A 166 -3.50 -14.71 -6.97
N PRO A 167 -3.59 -13.48 -6.45
CA PRO A 167 -2.42 -12.70 -6.04
C PRO A 167 -1.45 -13.43 -5.10
N TYR A 168 -1.95 -14.25 -4.18
CA TYR A 168 -1.09 -15.01 -3.27
C TYR A 168 -0.28 -16.11 -3.99
N GLN A 169 -0.85 -16.73 -5.04
CA GLN A 169 -0.17 -17.73 -5.86
C GLN A 169 0.95 -17.09 -6.69
N VAL A 170 0.64 -15.95 -7.34
CA VAL A 170 1.64 -15.16 -8.07
C VAL A 170 2.77 -14.70 -7.12
N TYR A 171 2.42 -14.22 -5.92
CA TYR A 171 3.42 -13.86 -4.90
C TYR A 171 4.32 -15.05 -4.55
N SER A 172 3.75 -16.23 -4.32
CA SER A 172 4.52 -17.44 -3.96
C SER A 172 5.47 -17.88 -5.08
N ILE A 173 5.01 -17.81 -6.33
CA ILE A 173 5.84 -18.12 -7.51
C ILE A 173 7.01 -17.14 -7.60
N LEU A 174 6.73 -15.83 -7.60
CA LEU A 174 7.76 -14.80 -7.74
C LEU A 174 8.75 -14.81 -6.57
N LYS A 175 8.27 -15.14 -5.36
CA LYS A 175 9.14 -15.31 -4.19
C LYS A 175 10.06 -16.53 -4.34
N GLY A 176 9.55 -17.65 -4.83
CA GLY A 176 10.34 -18.85 -5.07
C GLY A 176 11.37 -18.68 -6.18
N SER A 177 11.12 -17.78 -7.13
CA SER A 177 12.02 -17.46 -8.26
C SER A 177 12.90 -16.22 -8.01
N ASP A 178 12.89 -15.66 -6.80
CA ASP A 178 13.63 -14.45 -6.38
C ASP A 178 13.34 -13.19 -7.25
N LEU A 179 12.13 -13.12 -7.79
CA LEU A 179 11.68 -12.02 -8.66
C LEU A 179 10.86 -10.96 -7.91
N ILE A 180 10.87 -10.94 -6.56
CA ILE A 180 10.17 -9.93 -5.76
C ILE A 180 11.07 -8.77 -5.43
N MET A 181 10.73 -7.58 -5.91
CA MET A 181 11.36 -6.36 -5.45
C MET A 181 10.95 -6.04 -4.00
N ARG A 182 11.92 -6.01 -3.09
CA ARG A 182 11.72 -5.56 -1.71
C ARG A 182 11.59 -4.03 -1.69
N ARG A 183 10.39 -3.52 -1.42
CA ARG A 183 10.19 -2.11 -1.11
C ARG A 183 10.15 -1.95 0.41
N SER A 184 10.92 -1.00 0.94
CA SER A 184 10.82 -0.62 2.35
C SER A 184 9.40 -0.13 2.66
N PRO A 185 8.76 -0.62 3.74
CA PRO A 185 7.46 -0.11 4.14
C PRO A 185 7.61 1.34 4.61
N MET A 186 6.97 2.28 3.92
CA MET A 186 6.78 3.63 4.47
C MET A 186 5.71 3.57 5.55
N ALA A 187 6.04 4.08 6.74
CA ALA A 187 5.08 4.28 7.81
C ALA A 187 3.93 5.16 7.29
N ARG A 188 2.70 4.69 7.43
CA ARG A 188 1.50 5.44 7.08
C ARG A 188 0.77 5.75 8.37
N GLU A 189 0.69 7.02 8.68
CA GLU A 189 -0.22 7.53 9.69
C GLU A 189 -1.67 7.37 9.20
N ALA A 190 -2.55 6.90 10.07
CA ALA A 190 -3.96 6.73 9.74
C ALA A 190 -4.66 8.09 9.86
N LEU A 191 -4.74 8.81 8.76
CA LEU A 191 -5.34 10.12 8.68
C LEU A 191 -6.83 10.00 8.33
N ARG A 192 -7.69 10.86 8.92
CA ARG A 192 -9.10 10.95 8.56
C ARG A 192 -9.22 11.46 7.13
N ARG A 193 -9.71 10.61 6.24
CA ARG A 193 -9.95 10.98 4.85
C ARG A 193 -11.26 11.75 4.72
N PRO A 194 -11.32 12.76 3.83
CA PRO A 194 -12.60 13.35 3.46
C PRO A 194 -13.51 12.30 2.82
N PRO A 195 -14.84 12.49 2.84
CA PRO A 195 -15.76 11.57 2.19
C PRO A 195 -15.38 11.40 0.71
N GLU A 196 -15.33 10.13 0.29
CA GLU A 196 -15.01 9.80 -1.10
C GLU A 196 -16.25 10.08 -1.97
N PRO A 197 -16.09 10.65 -3.19
CA PRO A 197 -17.19 10.76 -4.14
C PRO A 197 -17.70 9.37 -4.51
N ASP A 198 -19.00 9.25 -4.78
CA ASP A 198 -19.70 7.98 -5.03
C ASP A 198 -19.99 7.71 -6.52
N HIS A 199 -19.85 8.72 -7.37
CA HIS A 199 -19.99 8.59 -8.82
C HIS A 199 -19.00 9.50 -9.58
N PRO A 200 -18.77 9.23 -10.90
CA PRO A 200 -17.97 10.11 -11.74
C PRO A 200 -18.52 11.52 -11.81
N ASP A 201 -17.65 12.47 -12.04
CA ASP A 201 -17.96 13.89 -12.26
C ASP A 201 -18.63 14.61 -11.08
N GLN A 202 -18.67 14.00 -9.90
CA GLN A 202 -19.15 14.65 -8.68
C GLN A 202 -18.14 15.65 -8.10
N VAL A 203 -16.85 15.30 -8.16
CA VAL A 203 -15.76 16.14 -7.65
C VAL A 203 -14.58 16.06 -8.60
N TRP A 204 -14.13 17.18 -9.08
CA TRP A 204 -12.90 17.29 -9.84
C TRP A 204 -11.80 17.94 -9.03
N HIS A 205 -10.62 17.34 -9.06
CA HIS A 205 -9.42 17.92 -8.48
C HIS A 205 -8.63 18.61 -9.57
N VAL A 206 -8.24 19.88 -9.33
CA VAL A 206 -7.45 20.70 -10.26
C VAL A 206 -6.14 21.08 -9.59
N ASP A 207 -5.02 20.88 -10.28
CA ASP A 207 -3.70 21.25 -9.79
C ASP A 207 -2.77 21.58 -10.95
N ILE A 208 -1.68 22.26 -10.63
CA ILE A 208 -0.71 22.72 -11.61
C ILE A 208 0.66 22.15 -11.27
N MET A 209 1.22 21.37 -12.20
CA MET A 209 2.55 20.84 -12.09
C MET A 209 3.56 21.69 -12.85
N TYR A 210 4.64 22.08 -12.18
CA TYR A 210 5.76 22.79 -12.79
C TYR A 210 6.70 21.77 -13.44
N LEU A 211 6.94 21.94 -14.73
CA LEU A 211 7.78 21.06 -15.54
C LEU A 211 8.93 21.86 -16.16
N TYR A 212 10.15 21.48 -15.83
CA TYR A 212 11.29 21.98 -16.57
C TYR A 212 11.58 21.05 -17.76
N ILE A 213 11.40 21.58 -18.96
CA ILE A 213 11.73 20.91 -20.22
C ILE A 213 12.68 21.85 -20.96
N PRO A 214 13.90 21.46 -21.17
CA PRO A 214 14.89 22.36 -21.76
C PRO A 214 14.37 23.06 -23.02
N PRO A 215 14.57 24.37 -23.17
CA PRO A 215 15.35 25.25 -22.29
C PRO A 215 14.53 26.04 -21.25
N ARG A 216 13.28 25.70 -20.96
CA ARG A 216 12.40 26.56 -20.15
C ARG A 216 11.41 25.79 -19.26
N TRP A 217 10.75 26.50 -18.35
CA TRP A 217 9.64 25.98 -17.56
C TRP A 217 8.32 26.00 -18.35
N TYR A 218 7.52 24.97 -18.09
CA TYR A 218 6.15 24.80 -18.55
C TYR A 218 5.23 24.49 -17.37
N TYR A 219 3.95 24.71 -17.56
CA TYR A 219 2.92 24.53 -16.54
C TYR A 219 1.86 23.56 -17.05
N LEU A 220 1.81 22.37 -16.43
CA LEU A 220 0.82 21.36 -16.74
C LEU A 220 -0.36 21.53 -15.80
N VAL A 221 -1.52 21.87 -16.32
CA VAL A 221 -2.78 21.93 -15.60
C VAL A 221 -3.48 20.59 -15.78
N ASP A 222 -3.80 19.90 -14.68
CA ASP A 222 -4.50 18.62 -14.69
C ASP A 222 -5.88 18.75 -14.03
N VAL A 223 -6.90 18.17 -14.65
CA VAL A 223 -8.27 18.02 -14.12
C VAL A 223 -8.57 16.56 -13.95
N LEU A 224 -8.60 16.10 -12.69
CA LEU A 224 -8.74 14.68 -12.31
C LEU A 224 -10.10 14.42 -11.66
N ASP A 225 -10.85 13.45 -12.17
CA ASP A 225 -12.07 12.99 -11.50
C ASP A 225 -11.74 12.28 -10.17
N GLY A 226 -12.41 12.72 -9.13
CA GLY A 226 -12.19 12.25 -7.77
C GLY A 226 -12.63 10.81 -7.54
N TYR A 227 -13.65 10.32 -8.22
CA TYR A 227 -14.16 8.97 -8.09
C TYR A 227 -13.33 7.97 -8.89
N SER A 228 -13.30 8.14 -10.20
CA SER A 228 -12.70 7.20 -11.14
C SER A 228 -11.18 7.34 -11.29
N ARG A 229 -10.60 8.44 -10.82
CA ARG A 229 -9.20 8.81 -11.11
C ARG A 229 -8.93 9.04 -12.60
N PHE A 230 -9.97 9.28 -13.37
CA PHE A 230 -9.87 9.60 -14.78
C PHE A 230 -9.32 11.01 -14.98
N LEU A 231 -8.31 11.17 -15.80
CA LEU A 231 -7.80 12.47 -16.20
C LEU A 231 -8.77 13.06 -17.23
N VAL A 232 -9.67 13.92 -16.75
CA VAL A 232 -10.78 14.48 -17.55
C VAL A 232 -10.28 15.38 -18.65
N ASN A 233 -9.36 16.27 -18.29
CA ASN A 233 -8.66 17.16 -19.22
C ASN A 233 -7.29 17.55 -18.67
N TRP A 234 -6.42 18.02 -19.52
CA TRP A 234 -5.12 18.58 -19.18
C TRP A 234 -4.67 19.59 -20.23
N SER A 235 -3.79 20.49 -19.85
CA SER A 235 -3.16 21.42 -20.80
C SER A 235 -1.72 21.73 -20.41
N LEU A 236 -0.82 21.80 -21.40
CA LEU A 236 0.57 22.21 -21.22
C LEU A 236 0.73 23.66 -21.66
N ASN A 237 1.10 24.54 -20.74
CA ASN A 237 1.09 25.98 -20.94
C ASN A 237 2.50 26.57 -20.78
N LEU A 238 2.75 27.67 -21.51
CA LEU A 238 3.99 28.45 -21.43
C LEU A 238 3.97 29.46 -20.29
N THR A 239 2.79 29.89 -19.88
CA THR A 239 2.54 30.88 -18.83
C THR A 239 1.62 30.32 -17.77
N LEU A 240 1.68 30.88 -16.57
CA LEU A 240 0.86 30.48 -15.43
C LEU A 240 -0.21 31.55 -15.17
N GLU A 241 -1.04 31.80 -16.15
CA GLU A 241 -2.14 32.78 -16.06
C GLU A 241 -3.44 32.07 -15.63
N ALA A 242 -4.32 32.80 -14.93
CA ALA A 242 -5.62 32.28 -14.53
C ALA A 242 -6.45 31.82 -15.75
N TYR A 243 -6.32 32.53 -16.87
CA TYR A 243 -6.98 32.18 -18.12
C TYR A 243 -6.67 30.77 -18.62
N THR A 244 -5.42 30.32 -18.50
CA THR A 244 -5.03 28.97 -18.95
C THR A 244 -5.71 27.87 -18.13
N VAL A 245 -5.91 28.12 -16.83
CA VAL A 245 -6.62 27.21 -15.92
C VAL A 245 -8.11 27.19 -16.22
N THR A 246 -8.72 28.37 -16.36
CA THR A 246 -10.15 28.50 -16.67
C THR A 246 -10.50 27.86 -18.01
N LEU A 247 -9.67 28.08 -19.04
CA LEU A 247 -9.84 27.45 -20.35
C LEU A 247 -9.78 25.92 -20.28
N THR A 248 -8.84 25.37 -19.51
CA THR A 248 -8.71 23.91 -19.34
C THR A 248 -9.97 23.32 -18.69
N ILE A 249 -10.54 23.99 -17.69
CA ILE A 249 -11.76 23.55 -17.03
C ILE A 249 -12.97 23.71 -17.96
N GLN A 250 -13.06 24.80 -18.69
CA GLN A 250 -14.14 25.03 -19.66
C GLN A 250 -14.17 23.95 -20.74
N GLN A 251 -13.01 23.54 -21.24
CA GLN A 251 -12.88 22.42 -22.18
C GLN A 251 -13.33 21.10 -21.54
N ALA A 252 -12.96 20.83 -20.28
CA ALA A 252 -13.43 19.68 -19.54
C ALA A 252 -14.94 19.65 -19.40
N LEU A 253 -15.56 20.77 -19.02
CA LEU A 253 -17.02 20.93 -18.90
C LEU A 253 -17.75 20.75 -20.25
N THR A 254 -17.16 21.20 -21.35
CA THR A 254 -17.70 20.96 -22.67
C THR A 254 -17.85 19.49 -22.99
N GLY A 255 -16.92 18.66 -22.51
CA GLY A 255 -16.98 17.20 -22.60
C GLY A 255 -18.10 16.54 -21.77
N LEU A 256 -18.69 17.24 -20.80
CA LEU A 256 -19.77 16.73 -19.95
C LEU A 256 -21.18 17.01 -20.49
N LYS A 257 -21.34 17.94 -21.44
CA LYS A 257 -22.67 18.40 -21.91
C LYS A 257 -23.63 17.24 -22.16
N GLY A 258 -24.73 17.23 -21.45
CA GLY A 258 -25.80 16.22 -21.55
C GLY A 258 -25.59 14.91 -20.77
N ARG A 259 -24.55 14.80 -19.91
CA ARG A 259 -24.27 13.56 -19.18
C ARG A 259 -24.76 13.52 -17.74
N HIS A 260 -24.62 14.64 -17.02
CA HIS A 260 -25.04 14.74 -15.62
C HIS A 260 -25.90 15.97 -15.39
N PRO A 261 -26.92 15.87 -14.51
CA PRO A 261 -27.79 17.01 -14.17
C PRO A 261 -27.06 18.02 -13.26
N GLU A 262 -26.00 17.60 -12.58
CA GLU A 262 -25.22 18.44 -11.67
C GLU A 262 -23.82 18.69 -12.22
N GLU A 263 -23.33 19.92 -12.05
CA GLU A 263 -21.97 20.27 -12.39
C GLU A 263 -20.99 19.83 -11.31
N PRO A 264 -19.74 19.48 -11.67
CA PRO A 264 -18.75 19.00 -10.70
C PRO A 264 -18.35 20.09 -9.71
N ARG A 265 -18.06 19.67 -8.48
CA ARG A 265 -17.42 20.52 -7.49
C ARG A 265 -15.92 20.54 -7.77
N LEU A 266 -15.32 21.73 -7.84
CA LEU A 266 -13.90 21.88 -8.07
C LEU A 266 -13.13 21.93 -6.75
N VAL A 267 -12.11 21.10 -6.61
CA VAL A 267 -11.19 21.08 -5.46
C VAL A 267 -9.81 21.46 -5.96
N HIS A 268 -9.25 22.53 -5.41
CA HIS A 268 -7.90 23.00 -5.75
C HIS A 268 -7.15 23.55 -4.54
N ASP A 269 -5.87 23.86 -4.70
CA ASP A 269 -5.03 24.49 -3.69
C ASP A 269 -5.28 26.03 -3.60
N HIS A 270 -4.40 26.72 -2.86
CA HIS A 270 -4.44 28.17 -2.71
C HIS A 270 -3.47 28.89 -3.67
N GLY A 271 -3.20 28.30 -4.82
CA GLY A 271 -2.37 28.95 -5.84
C GLY A 271 -2.92 30.35 -6.24
N PRO A 272 -2.05 31.32 -6.59
CA PRO A 272 -2.46 32.68 -6.92
C PRO A 272 -3.46 32.73 -8.08
N GLN A 273 -3.44 31.77 -8.98
CA GLN A 273 -4.38 31.65 -10.12
C GLN A 273 -5.82 31.50 -9.63
N PHE A 274 -6.03 30.69 -8.59
CA PHE A 274 -7.32 30.41 -7.98
C PHE A 274 -7.80 31.52 -7.02
N LEU A 275 -6.96 32.51 -6.75
CA LEU A 275 -7.30 33.69 -5.94
C LEU A 275 -7.56 34.91 -6.80
N SER A 276 -7.35 34.85 -8.11
CA SER A 276 -7.53 35.96 -9.06
C SER A 276 -8.98 36.41 -9.19
N SER A 277 -9.18 37.64 -9.63
CA SER A 277 -10.51 38.14 -9.96
C SER A 277 -11.13 37.43 -11.16
N GLU A 278 -10.28 37.04 -12.10
CA GLU A 278 -10.66 36.28 -13.29
C GLU A 278 -11.23 34.91 -12.93
N TRP A 279 -10.54 34.16 -12.05
CA TRP A 279 -11.03 32.91 -11.52
C TRP A 279 -12.41 33.05 -10.85
N ARG A 280 -12.56 34.05 -9.96
CA ARG A 280 -13.83 34.28 -9.26
C ARG A 280 -14.96 34.61 -10.22
N SER A 281 -14.70 35.42 -11.23
CA SER A 281 -15.69 35.77 -12.27
C SER A 281 -16.06 34.52 -13.10
N PHE A 282 -15.10 33.68 -13.44
CA PHE A 282 -15.34 32.43 -14.15
C PHE A 282 -16.24 31.47 -13.34
N ILE A 283 -15.88 31.18 -12.09
CA ILE A 283 -16.66 30.30 -11.20
C ILE A 283 -18.07 30.82 -10.99
N SER A 284 -18.24 32.14 -10.72
CA SER A 284 -19.54 32.77 -10.55
C SER A 284 -20.39 32.75 -11.83
N GLY A 285 -19.75 32.93 -12.99
CA GLY A 285 -20.42 32.93 -14.28
C GLY A 285 -20.98 31.60 -14.73
N ILE A 286 -20.33 30.50 -14.30
CA ILE A 286 -20.76 29.11 -14.62
C ILE A 286 -21.62 28.51 -13.48
N GLY A 287 -21.54 29.05 -12.27
CA GLY A 287 -22.26 28.53 -11.10
C GLY A 287 -21.60 27.31 -10.43
N LEU A 288 -20.33 27.06 -10.71
CA LEU A 288 -19.60 25.92 -10.10
C LEU A 288 -19.35 26.13 -8.60
N ILE A 289 -19.37 25.04 -7.86
CA ILE A 289 -18.98 25.02 -6.45
C ILE A 289 -17.46 24.91 -6.35
N ASP A 290 -16.85 25.95 -5.82
CA ASP A 290 -15.43 26.07 -5.61
C ASP A 290 -15.04 25.66 -4.18
N ILE A 291 -14.22 24.62 -4.03
CA ILE A 291 -13.79 24.06 -2.74
C ILE A 291 -12.28 24.23 -2.62
N LYS A 292 -11.85 25.16 -1.78
CA LYS A 292 -10.44 25.34 -1.44
C LYS A 292 -10.00 24.29 -0.44
N THR A 293 -8.87 23.63 -0.71
CA THR A 293 -8.26 22.74 0.26
C THR A 293 -7.84 23.52 1.51
N ARG A 294 -7.82 22.88 2.69
CA ARG A 294 -7.31 23.54 3.90
C ARG A 294 -5.82 23.79 3.77
N LEU A 295 -5.38 24.98 4.21
CA LEU A 295 -3.95 25.30 4.34
C LEU A 295 -3.26 24.25 5.21
N ALA A 296 -2.11 23.77 4.76
CA ALA A 296 -1.30 22.74 5.42
C ALA A 296 -1.94 21.33 5.57
N HIS A 297 -2.97 20.98 4.76
CA HIS A 297 -3.50 19.63 4.67
C HIS A 297 -3.17 18.99 3.30
N PRO A 298 -1.98 18.39 3.14
CA PRO A 298 -1.54 17.77 1.87
C PRO A 298 -2.44 16.62 1.43
N GLU A 299 -3.25 16.07 2.35
CA GLU A 299 -4.16 14.95 2.07
C GLU A 299 -5.27 15.28 1.10
N SER A 300 -5.70 16.53 1.08
CA SER A 300 -6.75 16.99 0.17
C SER A 300 -6.31 16.92 -1.29
N ASN A 301 -5.02 17.05 -1.56
CA ASN A 301 -4.42 17.00 -2.90
C ASN A 301 -3.62 15.72 -3.19
N GLY A 302 -3.60 14.76 -2.26
CA GLY A 302 -2.83 13.52 -2.38
C GLY A 302 -3.17 12.67 -3.63
N ARG A 303 -4.31 12.95 -4.29
CA ARG A 303 -4.71 12.32 -5.56
C ARG A 303 -3.89 12.88 -6.72
N LEU A 304 -3.79 14.20 -6.79
CA LEU A 304 -3.02 14.90 -7.82
C LEU A 304 -1.51 14.79 -7.58
N GLU A 305 -1.04 14.84 -6.34
CA GLU A 305 0.35 14.54 -6.03
C GLU A 305 0.77 13.14 -6.53
N ARG A 306 -0.12 12.16 -6.39
CA ARG A 306 0.11 10.82 -6.92
C ARG A 306 0.10 10.79 -8.45
N LEU A 307 -0.80 11.55 -9.09
CA LEU A 307 -0.84 11.71 -10.54
C LEU A 307 0.45 12.36 -11.03
N HIS A 308 0.87 13.48 -10.44
CA HIS A 308 2.09 14.20 -10.79
C HIS A 308 3.35 13.34 -10.63
N ARG A 309 3.41 12.51 -9.57
CA ARG A 309 4.48 11.53 -9.45
C ARG A 309 4.47 10.54 -10.61
N THR A 310 3.30 10.06 -10.98
CA THR A 310 3.16 9.10 -12.07
C THR A 310 3.50 9.74 -13.43
N HIS A 311 3.15 11.01 -13.64
CA HIS A 311 3.62 11.77 -14.80
C HIS A 311 5.14 11.77 -14.91
N ARG A 312 5.85 12.08 -13.81
CA ARG A 312 7.31 12.13 -13.80
C ARG A 312 7.95 10.75 -13.99
N GLU A 313 7.42 9.73 -13.34
CA GLU A 313 7.99 8.37 -13.35
C GLU A 313 7.70 7.60 -14.65
N GLU A 314 6.54 7.83 -15.27
CA GLU A 314 6.07 7.03 -16.40
C GLU A 314 5.87 7.86 -17.69
N GLY A 315 5.35 9.07 -17.60
CA GLY A 315 4.99 9.90 -18.75
C GLY A 315 6.15 10.71 -19.32
N LEU A 316 6.99 11.26 -18.45
CA LEU A 316 8.08 12.15 -18.80
C LEU A 316 9.46 11.53 -18.50
N ALA A 317 9.52 10.21 -18.40
CA ALA A 317 10.74 9.46 -18.07
C ALA A 317 11.77 9.42 -19.20
N LYS A 318 11.42 9.86 -20.41
CA LYS A 318 12.32 9.94 -21.58
C LYS A 318 12.94 11.33 -21.66
N GLU A 319 14.10 11.42 -22.29
CA GLU A 319 14.67 12.71 -22.65
C GLU A 319 13.72 13.43 -23.62
N ILE A 320 13.09 14.50 -23.13
CA ILE A 320 12.13 15.31 -23.87
C ILE A 320 12.76 16.67 -24.10
N ASN A 321 12.84 17.08 -25.34
CA ASN A 321 13.39 18.37 -25.74
C ASN A 321 12.31 19.22 -26.41
N GLY A 322 11.85 20.24 -25.69
CA GLY A 322 10.92 21.23 -26.20
C GLY A 322 9.44 20.85 -26.10
N TYR A 323 8.62 21.84 -26.45
CA TYR A 323 7.17 21.83 -26.25
C TYR A 323 6.43 20.71 -26.98
N TYR A 324 6.69 20.54 -28.26
CA TYR A 324 5.93 19.59 -29.09
C TYR A 324 6.19 18.13 -28.71
N GLN A 325 7.43 17.80 -28.35
CA GLN A 325 7.73 16.45 -27.87
C GLN A 325 7.08 16.17 -26.51
N ALA A 326 7.02 17.18 -25.63
CA ALA A 326 6.33 17.07 -24.36
C ALA A 326 4.82 16.90 -24.55
N LEU A 327 4.23 17.66 -25.47
CA LEU A 327 2.80 17.58 -25.79
C LEU A 327 2.41 16.20 -26.32
N ASP A 328 3.23 15.64 -27.24
CA ASP A 328 3.01 14.31 -27.79
C ASP A 328 3.16 13.21 -26.70
N ALA A 329 4.23 13.29 -25.92
CA ALA A 329 4.44 12.36 -24.81
C ALA A 329 3.32 12.39 -23.78
N LEU A 330 2.83 13.57 -23.40
CA LEU A 330 1.72 13.74 -22.47
C LEU A 330 0.40 13.24 -23.08
N THR A 331 0.18 13.44 -24.38
CA THR A 331 -1.01 12.96 -25.09
C THR A 331 -1.05 11.42 -25.08
N GLN A 332 0.04 10.77 -25.46
CA GLN A 332 0.15 9.32 -25.44
C GLN A 332 0.02 8.76 -24.03
N TRP A 333 0.68 9.40 -23.06
CA TRP A 333 0.65 8.98 -21.68
C TRP A 333 -0.74 9.15 -21.05
N SER A 334 -1.44 10.26 -21.28
CA SER A 334 -2.77 10.51 -20.74
C SER A 334 -3.79 9.47 -21.25
N TRP A 335 -3.66 9.11 -22.52
CA TRP A 335 -4.47 8.03 -23.10
C TRP A 335 -4.17 6.70 -22.42
N TYR A 336 -2.89 6.31 -22.31
CA TYR A 336 -2.47 5.10 -21.60
C TYR A 336 -2.93 5.09 -20.14
N TYR A 337 -2.75 6.20 -19.42
CA TYR A 337 -3.18 6.37 -18.04
C TYR A 337 -4.66 6.08 -17.87
N ASN A 338 -5.48 6.66 -18.71
CA ASN A 338 -6.93 6.55 -18.64
C ASN A 338 -7.46 5.19 -19.09
N HIS A 339 -6.89 4.57 -20.12
CA HIS A 339 -7.47 3.40 -20.80
C HIS A 339 -6.78 2.08 -20.50
N GLU A 340 -5.49 2.08 -20.21
CA GLU A 340 -4.72 0.86 -20.06
C GLU A 340 -4.06 0.68 -18.69
N ARG A 341 -3.68 1.76 -18.06
CA ARG A 341 -2.88 1.69 -16.83
C ARG A 341 -3.66 1.12 -15.65
N PRO A 342 -3.24 -0.04 -15.06
CA PRO A 342 -3.91 -0.61 -13.90
C PRO A 342 -3.73 0.26 -12.66
N HIS A 343 -4.82 0.74 -12.06
CA HIS A 343 -4.81 1.63 -10.91
C HIS A 343 -5.12 0.88 -9.61
N SER A 344 -4.22 0.92 -8.63
CA SER A 344 -4.36 0.12 -7.39
C SER A 344 -5.60 0.50 -6.56
N ALA A 345 -5.99 1.77 -6.55
CA ALA A 345 -7.20 2.23 -5.85
C ALA A 345 -8.50 1.75 -6.53
N LEU A 346 -8.43 1.39 -7.81
CA LEU A 346 -9.55 0.93 -8.64
C LEU A 346 -9.51 -0.59 -8.85
N GLY A 347 -8.97 -1.35 -7.91
CA GLY A 347 -8.85 -2.79 -8.04
C GLY A 347 -8.00 -3.25 -9.23
N TYR A 348 -6.99 -2.45 -9.59
CA TYR A 348 -6.12 -2.68 -10.76
C TYR A 348 -6.86 -2.68 -12.08
N MET A 349 -7.93 -1.89 -12.20
CA MET A 349 -8.57 -1.53 -13.46
C MET A 349 -8.08 -0.16 -13.94
N PRO A 350 -8.12 0.13 -15.23
CA PRO A 350 -7.87 1.47 -15.74
C PRO A 350 -9.00 2.43 -15.33
N PRO A 351 -8.72 3.74 -15.20
CA PRO A 351 -9.70 4.76 -14.83
C PRO A 351 -10.98 4.76 -15.66
N ILE A 352 -10.89 4.50 -16.96
CA ILE A 352 -12.04 4.47 -17.88
C ILE A 352 -13.13 3.50 -17.45
N GLU A 353 -12.77 2.37 -16.81
CA GLU A 353 -13.75 1.38 -16.35
C GLU A 353 -14.67 1.92 -15.26
N TYR A 354 -14.14 2.82 -14.40
CA TYR A 354 -14.91 3.50 -13.36
C TYR A 354 -15.58 4.78 -13.87
N TYR A 355 -15.03 5.39 -14.92
CA TYR A 355 -15.56 6.65 -15.46
C TYR A 355 -16.73 6.43 -16.42
N ARG A 356 -16.64 5.41 -17.29
CA ARG A 356 -17.65 5.15 -18.35
C ARG A 356 -17.96 3.67 -18.54
N GLY A 357 -17.25 2.77 -17.89
CA GLY A 357 -17.42 1.33 -18.02
C GLY A 357 -18.28 0.73 -16.92
N ASP A 358 -18.19 -0.58 -16.79
CA ASP A 358 -18.84 -1.35 -15.75
C ASP A 358 -17.80 -2.14 -14.93
N PRO A 359 -17.29 -1.59 -13.83
CA PRO A 359 -16.31 -2.26 -12.99
C PRO A 359 -16.86 -3.55 -12.36
N ARG A 360 -18.20 -3.67 -12.17
CA ARG A 360 -18.82 -4.88 -11.62
C ARG A 360 -18.78 -6.02 -12.62
N ALA A 361 -19.13 -5.75 -13.87
CA ALA A 361 -19.03 -6.73 -14.97
C ALA A 361 -17.57 -7.19 -15.18
N ARG A 362 -16.61 -6.25 -15.09
CA ARG A 362 -15.17 -6.56 -15.18
C ARG A 362 -14.72 -7.49 -14.07
N TRP A 363 -15.13 -7.22 -12.82
CA TRP A 363 -14.86 -8.10 -11.68
C TRP A 363 -15.48 -9.49 -11.86
N ALA A 364 -16.74 -9.57 -12.29
CA ALA A 364 -17.40 -10.85 -12.56
C ALA A 364 -16.64 -11.67 -13.61
N GLY A 365 -16.19 -11.03 -14.69
CA GLY A 365 -15.34 -11.65 -15.70
C GLY A 365 -14.02 -12.20 -15.15
N ARG A 366 -13.30 -11.42 -14.34
CA ARG A 366 -12.07 -11.84 -13.68
C ARG A 366 -12.29 -13.05 -12.76
N TYR A 367 -13.36 -13.04 -11.94
CA TYR A 367 -13.67 -14.15 -11.05
C TYR A 367 -14.08 -15.42 -11.82
N ARG A 368 -14.81 -15.29 -12.91
CA ARG A 368 -15.14 -16.42 -13.80
C ARG A 368 -13.87 -17.07 -14.33
N LYS A 369 -12.95 -16.31 -14.95
CA LYS A 369 -11.66 -16.79 -15.45
C LYS A 369 -10.85 -17.52 -14.37
N LEU A 370 -10.77 -16.95 -13.16
CA LEU A 370 -10.07 -17.57 -12.02
C LEU A 370 -10.72 -18.89 -11.59
N SER A 371 -12.06 -18.96 -11.59
CA SER A 371 -12.81 -20.14 -11.19
C SER A 371 -12.65 -21.27 -12.21
N GLU A 372 -12.80 -20.97 -13.49
CA GLU A 372 -12.59 -21.91 -14.59
C GLU A 372 -11.17 -22.49 -14.58
N ALA A 373 -10.16 -21.63 -14.41
CA ALA A 373 -8.78 -22.08 -14.31
C ALA A 373 -8.53 -22.96 -13.07
N ALA A 374 -9.19 -22.64 -11.94
CA ALA A 374 -9.10 -23.49 -10.75
C ALA A 374 -9.73 -24.88 -10.99
N CYS A 375 -10.82 -24.98 -11.76
CA CYS A 375 -11.41 -26.26 -12.15
C CYS A 375 -10.48 -27.05 -13.09
N LYS A 376 -9.90 -26.40 -14.09
CA LYS A 376 -8.91 -27.04 -14.99
C LYS A 376 -7.70 -27.60 -14.24
N ARG A 377 -7.16 -26.85 -13.24
CA ARG A 377 -6.06 -27.33 -12.41
C ARG A 377 -6.42 -28.57 -11.57
N LYS A 378 -7.68 -28.72 -11.13
CA LYS A 378 -8.13 -29.94 -10.42
C LYS A 378 -8.07 -31.19 -11.29
N VAL A 379 -8.26 -31.04 -12.59
CA VAL A 379 -8.17 -32.15 -13.53
C VAL A 379 -6.72 -32.48 -13.84
N TYR A 380 -5.84 -31.48 -13.81
CA TYR A 380 -4.41 -31.64 -14.07
C TYR A 380 -3.68 -32.36 -12.93
N TRP A 381 -4.04 -32.09 -11.67
CA TRP A 381 -3.46 -32.68 -10.46
C TRP A 381 -4.33 -33.78 -9.84
#